data_ffadade32e197c434f367af77d5a544f
#
_entry.id   ffadade32e197c434f367af77d5a544f
#
_cell.length_a   1.000
_cell.length_b   1.000
_cell.length_c   1.000
_cell.angle_alpha   90.00
_cell.angle_beta   90.00
_cell.angle_gamma   90.00
#
_symmetry.space_group_name_H-M   'P 1'
#
loop_
_entity.id
_entity.type
_entity.pdbx_description
1 polymer ?
#
loop_
_entity_poly.entity_id
_entity_poly.type
_entity_poly.pdbx_seq_one_letter_code
_entity_poly.pdbx_strand_id
1 'polypeptide(L)'
;MGLSILEFDKNNSEKFKILHKEVITTFELNKTSVSNNKRKYELIKICYHVDKLLKTWKCSRICLEELTINSSDKGNGKTFNRLCNNVWCRNLVINKLKMLSNIHGYFITEVNPAYSSFIGNILYGNESTPDMIASSIEVARRAYNKFKKGHFYLPIQLDHLNEQWKQTLNGLNNWKEMFNKVKKLKWKYRFLLLDYIQNAVFSKTYIKQKVTLYTF
;
A
#
# COMPACT_ATOMS: atom_id res chain seq x y z
N MET A 1 6.21 -5.21 -2.16
CA MET A 1 5.06 -4.49 -2.74
C MET A 1 3.79 -5.19 -2.34
N GLY A 2 2.73 -4.46 -1.94
CA GLY A 2 1.41 -5.03 -1.75
C GLY A 2 0.63 -5.01 -3.07
N LEU A 3 -0.08 -6.08 -3.34
CA LEU A 3 -0.99 -6.22 -4.48
C LEU A 3 -2.34 -6.67 -3.95
N SER A 4 -3.41 -6.02 -4.41
CA SER A 4 -4.79 -6.44 -4.14
C SER A 4 -5.63 -6.34 -5.40
N ILE A 5 -6.56 -7.27 -5.58
CA ILE A 5 -7.56 -7.25 -6.65
C ILE A 5 -8.92 -7.09 -6.00
N LEU A 6 -9.64 -6.05 -6.40
CA LEU A 6 -10.93 -5.67 -5.86
C LEU A 6 -12.01 -5.73 -6.94
N GLU A 7 -13.17 -6.23 -6.57
CA GLU A 7 -14.40 -6.13 -7.35
C GLU A 7 -15.34 -5.13 -6.68
N PHE A 8 -15.66 -4.06 -7.36
CA PHE A 8 -16.52 -3.01 -6.84
C PHE A 8 -17.99 -3.24 -7.24
N ASP A 9 -18.88 -2.92 -6.31
CA ASP A 9 -20.31 -2.88 -6.59
C ASP A 9 -20.59 -1.78 -7.62
N LYS A 10 -21.39 -2.10 -8.64
CA LYS A 10 -21.74 -1.15 -9.71
C LYS A 10 -22.57 0.03 -9.20
N ASN A 11 -23.37 -0.20 -8.16
CA ASN A 11 -24.32 0.76 -7.61
C ASN A 11 -23.76 1.51 -6.39
N ASN A 12 -22.71 0.97 -5.74
CA ASN A 12 -22.12 1.57 -4.55
C ASN A 12 -20.60 1.49 -4.60
N SER A 13 -19.97 2.63 -4.90
CA SER A 13 -18.51 2.73 -5.04
C SER A 13 -17.73 2.53 -3.72
N GLU A 14 -18.40 2.51 -2.59
CA GLU A 14 -17.77 2.25 -1.28
C GLU A 14 -17.79 0.77 -0.91
N LYS A 15 -18.62 -0.03 -1.60
CA LYS A 15 -18.70 -1.49 -1.41
C LYS A 15 -17.82 -2.21 -2.42
N PHE A 16 -16.95 -3.05 -1.92
CA PHE A 16 -16.10 -3.91 -2.75
C PHE A 16 -15.81 -5.24 -2.06
N LYS A 17 -15.47 -6.22 -2.87
CA LYS A 17 -14.97 -7.53 -2.42
C LYS A 17 -13.49 -7.66 -2.77
N ILE A 18 -12.69 -8.17 -1.85
CA ILE A 18 -11.29 -8.51 -2.11
C ILE A 18 -11.29 -9.90 -2.74
N LEU A 19 -10.88 -9.98 -4.01
CA LEU A 19 -10.78 -11.23 -4.76
C LEU A 19 -9.42 -11.90 -4.57
N HIS A 20 -8.37 -11.11 -4.48
CA HIS A 20 -7.01 -11.60 -4.32
C HIS A 20 -6.15 -10.58 -3.55
N LYS A 21 -5.21 -11.07 -2.77
CA LYS A 21 -4.22 -10.25 -2.06
C LYS A 21 -2.88 -10.99 -1.98
N GLU A 22 -1.80 -10.28 -2.25
CA GLU A 22 -0.46 -10.84 -2.29
C GLU A 22 0.60 -9.82 -1.88
N VAL A 23 1.62 -10.27 -1.16
CA VAL A 23 2.83 -9.49 -0.90
C VAL A 23 3.95 -9.99 -1.81
N ILE A 24 4.35 -9.18 -2.77
CA ILE A 24 5.47 -9.46 -3.64
C ILE A 24 6.74 -8.93 -2.96
N THR A 25 7.62 -9.84 -2.58
CA THR A 25 8.88 -9.49 -1.92
C THR A 25 9.94 -9.12 -2.95
N THR A 26 10.63 -8.00 -2.70
CA THR A 26 11.76 -7.54 -3.53
C THR A 26 13.03 -7.38 -2.71
N PHE A 27 13.05 -7.94 -1.50
CA PHE A 27 14.15 -7.76 -0.54
C PHE A 27 15.49 -8.24 -1.10
N GLU A 28 15.51 -9.40 -1.74
CA GLU A 28 16.71 -9.98 -2.34
C GLU A 28 17.32 -9.07 -3.43
N LEU A 29 16.48 -8.28 -4.11
CA LEU A 29 16.93 -7.37 -5.16
C LEU A 29 17.69 -6.14 -4.61
N ASN A 30 17.60 -5.88 -3.31
CA ASN A 30 18.28 -4.75 -2.67
C ASN A 30 19.73 -5.08 -2.28
N LYS A 31 20.14 -6.35 -2.33
CA LYS A 31 21.50 -6.77 -2.00
C LYS A 31 22.51 -6.16 -2.97
N THR A 32 23.64 -5.71 -2.46
CA THR A 32 24.72 -5.12 -3.26
C THR A 32 25.33 -6.11 -4.26
N SER A 33 25.29 -7.40 -3.96
CA SER A 33 25.74 -8.50 -4.82
C SER A 33 24.87 -8.73 -6.06
N VAL A 34 23.66 -8.14 -6.11
CA VAL A 34 22.75 -8.32 -7.26
C VAL A 34 23.08 -7.29 -8.33
N SER A 35 23.45 -7.75 -9.53
CA SER A 35 23.72 -6.90 -10.67
C SER A 35 22.47 -6.13 -11.14
N ASN A 36 22.67 -4.97 -11.76
CA ASN A 36 21.58 -4.16 -12.29
C ASN A 36 20.74 -4.93 -13.34
N ASN A 37 21.40 -5.74 -14.17
CA ASN A 37 20.69 -6.53 -15.19
C ASN A 37 19.81 -7.60 -14.56
N LYS A 38 20.31 -8.34 -13.56
CA LYS A 38 19.51 -9.30 -12.80
C LYS A 38 18.32 -8.63 -12.11
N ARG A 39 18.55 -7.47 -11.50
CA ARG A 39 17.49 -6.68 -10.84
C ARG A 39 16.39 -6.27 -11.82
N LYS A 40 16.76 -5.73 -12.98
CA LYS A 40 15.80 -5.37 -14.05
C LYS A 40 15.01 -6.58 -14.54
N TYR A 41 15.69 -7.71 -14.76
CA TYR A 41 15.05 -8.95 -15.20
C TYR A 41 13.99 -9.44 -14.22
N GLU A 42 14.32 -9.50 -12.92
CA GLU A 42 13.38 -9.94 -11.90
C GLU A 42 12.18 -8.98 -11.76
N LEU A 43 12.39 -7.66 -11.87
CA LEU A 43 11.30 -6.69 -11.87
C LEU A 43 10.38 -6.85 -13.09
N ILE A 44 10.92 -7.17 -14.25
CA ILE A 44 10.12 -7.48 -15.44
C ILE A 44 9.28 -8.75 -15.23
N LYS A 45 9.84 -9.79 -14.60
CA LYS A 45 9.07 -11.00 -14.22
C LYS A 45 7.90 -10.66 -13.32
N ILE A 46 8.09 -9.77 -12.34
CA ILE A 46 7.01 -9.29 -11.48
C ILE A 46 5.91 -8.62 -12.32
N CYS A 47 6.26 -7.80 -13.30
CA CYS A 47 5.26 -7.17 -14.18
C CYS A 47 4.45 -8.22 -14.98
N TYR A 48 5.07 -9.27 -15.46
CA TYR A 48 4.37 -10.38 -16.13
C TYR A 48 3.51 -11.20 -15.16
N HIS A 49 3.95 -11.36 -13.91
CA HIS A 49 3.12 -11.99 -12.87
C HIS A 49 1.86 -11.17 -12.61
N VAL A 50 1.99 -9.84 -12.47
CA VAL A 50 0.85 -8.92 -12.36
C VAL A 50 -0.09 -9.05 -13.57
N ASP A 51 0.45 -9.04 -14.78
CA ASP A 51 -0.35 -9.20 -16.02
C ASP A 51 -1.11 -10.54 -16.05
N LYS A 52 -0.46 -11.63 -15.62
CA LYS A 52 -1.12 -12.94 -15.47
C LYS A 52 -2.30 -12.90 -14.50
N LEU A 53 -2.12 -12.25 -13.35
CA LEU A 53 -3.19 -12.08 -12.36
C LEU A 53 -4.35 -11.25 -12.92
N LEU A 54 -4.04 -10.14 -13.61
CA LEU A 54 -5.07 -9.30 -14.24
C LEU A 54 -5.91 -10.09 -15.24
N LYS A 55 -5.30 -10.95 -16.05
CA LYS A 55 -5.99 -11.84 -16.99
C LYS A 55 -6.83 -12.89 -16.27
N THR A 56 -6.26 -13.54 -15.27
CA THR A 56 -6.93 -14.59 -14.48
C THR A 56 -8.21 -14.05 -13.83
N TRP A 57 -8.14 -12.84 -13.26
CA TRP A 57 -9.25 -12.20 -12.57
C TRP A 57 -10.10 -11.28 -13.46
N LYS A 58 -9.82 -11.26 -14.78
CA LYS A 58 -10.52 -10.43 -15.77
C LYS A 58 -10.60 -8.95 -15.36
N CYS A 59 -9.48 -8.43 -14.83
CA CYS A 59 -9.41 -7.05 -14.40
C CYS A 59 -9.42 -6.12 -15.61
N SER A 60 -10.11 -5.00 -15.50
CA SER A 60 -10.14 -3.96 -16.54
C SER A 60 -9.18 -2.78 -16.25
N ARG A 61 -8.65 -2.71 -15.02
CA ARG A 61 -7.90 -1.53 -14.57
C ARG A 61 -6.71 -1.89 -13.67
N ILE A 62 -5.63 -1.14 -13.84
CA ILE A 62 -4.46 -1.14 -12.95
C ILE A 62 -4.44 0.18 -12.19
N CYS A 63 -4.31 0.11 -10.87
CA CYS A 63 -4.23 1.26 -9.99
C CYS A 63 -2.83 1.36 -9.40
N LEU A 64 -2.19 2.52 -9.53
CA LEU A 64 -0.82 2.75 -9.07
C LEU A 64 -0.77 3.99 -8.16
N GLU A 65 0.17 3.99 -7.24
CA GLU A 65 0.50 5.20 -6.49
C GLU A 65 1.25 6.19 -7.37
N GLU A 66 0.79 7.44 -7.42
CA GLU A 66 1.51 8.57 -8.03
C GLU A 66 2.61 9.03 -7.07
N LEU A 67 3.79 8.43 -7.16
CA LEU A 67 4.94 8.83 -6.35
C LEU A 67 5.81 9.80 -7.15
N THR A 68 5.67 11.09 -6.95
CA THR A 68 6.63 12.10 -7.40
C THR A 68 7.79 12.15 -6.40
N ILE A 69 8.96 11.66 -6.82
CA ILE A 69 10.19 11.80 -6.04
C ILE A 69 10.80 13.12 -6.46
N ASN A 70 10.58 14.17 -5.70
CA ASN A 70 11.24 15.44 -5.92
C ASN A 70 12.70 15.34 -5.45
N SER A 71 13.64 15.65 -6.35
CA SER A 71 15.09 15.71 -6.04
C SER A 71 15.43 16.75 -4.98
N SER A 72 14.50 17.65 -4.66
CA SER A 72 14.62 18.70 -3.65
C SER A 72 14.23 18.28 -2.23
N ASP A 73 13.89 16.99 -2.02
CA ASP A 73 13.55 16.49 -0.69
C ASP A 73 14.81 16.47 0.22
N LYS A 74 15.14 17.65 0.74
CA LYS A 74 16.35 17.97 1.51
C LYS A 74 16.44 17.19 2.85
N GLY A 75 15.38 16.45 3.23
CA GLY A 75 15.31 15.74 4.51
C GLY A 75 15.73 14.28 4.50
N ASN A 76 15.60 13.57 3.37
CA ASN A 76 15.80 12.11 3.31
C ASN A 76 17.16 11.68 2.70
N GLY A 77 17.99 12.64 2.30
CA GLY A 77 19.35 12.43 1.87
C GLY A 77 19.53 11.73 0.52
N LYS A 78 20.73 11.89 -0.05
CA LYS A 78 21.14 11.32 -1.34
C LYS A 78 20.98 9.78 -1.40
N THR A 79 21.11 9.10 -0.27
CA THR A 79 21.04 7.64 -0.16
C THR A 79 19.62 7.12 -0.44
N PHE A 80 18.57 7.75 0.11
CA PHE A 80 17.20 7.37 -0.13
C PHE A 80 16.79 7.62 -1.59
N ASN A 81 17.12 8.77 -2.14
CA ASN A 81 16.86 9.09 -3.54
C ASN A 81 17.59 8.15 -4.50
N ARG A 82 18.84 7.77 -4.18
CA ARG A 82 19.59 6.77 -4.94
C ARG A 82 18.95 5.39 -4.86
N LEU A 83 18.46 5.00 -3.69
CA LEU A 83 17.73 3.74 -3.50
C LEU A 83 16.47 3.69 -4.35
N CYS A 84 15.64 4.73 -4.29
CA CYS A 84 14.38 4.80 -5.04
C CYS A 84 14.57 4.84 -6.55
N ASN A 85 15.54 5.62 -7.04
CA ASN A 85 15.73 5.82 -8.47
C ASN A 85 16.57 4.73 -9.13
N ASN A 86 17.59 4.23 -8.46
CA ASN A 86 18.57 3.32 -9.08
C ASN A 86 18.35 1.86 -8.68
N VAL A 87 17.89 1.60 -7.44
CA VAL A 87 17.75 0.22 -6.95
C VAL A 87 16.37 -0.33 -7.25
N TRP A 88 15.33 0.44 -7.01
CA TRP A 88 13.96 -0.04 -7.20
C TRP A 88 13.50 0.01 -8.67
N CYS A 89 14.25 0.69 -9.54
CA CYS A 89 13.93 0.79 -10.97
C CYS A 89 12.43 1.06 -11.22
N ARG A 90 11.83 1.93 -10.40
CA ARG A 90 10.37 2.19 -10.40
C ARG A 90 9.86 2.53 -11.79
N ASN A 91 10.56 3.40 -12.51
CA ASN A 91 10.17 3.79 -13.86
C ASN A 91 10.13 2.60 -14.82
N LEU A 92 11.02 1.61 -14.64
CA LEU A 92 11.01 0.38 -15.43
C LEU A 92 9.69 -0.38 -15.22
N VAL A 93 9.27 -0.55 -13.94
CA VAL A 93 8.03 -1.25 -13.59
C VAL A 93 6.82 -0.51 -14.15
N ILE A 94 6.73 0.81 -13.94
CA ILE A 94 5.62 1.62 -14.45
C ILE A 94 5.55 1.57 -15.98
N ASN A 95 6.67 1.77 -16.67
CA ASN A 95 6.71 1.76 -18.13
C ASN A 95 6.35 0.36 -18.68
N LYS A 96 6.81 -0.71 -18.04
CA LYS A 96 6.45 -2.08 -18.41
C LYS A 96 4.96 -2.35 -18.23
N LEU A 97 4.38 -1.94 -17.10
CA LEU A 97 2.94 -2.06 -16.86
C LEU A 97 2.12 -1.22 -17.85
N LYS A 98 2.56 0.00 -18.19
CA LYS A 98 1.93 0.82 -19.23
C LYS A 98 1.97 0.13 -20.59
N MET A 99 3.09 -0.47 -20.95
CA MET A 99 3.22 -1.24 -22.19
C MET A 99 2.24 -2.44 -22.21
N LEU A 100 2.18 -3.23 -21.13
CA LEU A 100 1.26 -4.37 -21.01
C LEU A 100 -0.20 -3.92 -21.02
N SER A 101 -0.49 -2.78 -20.40
CA SER A 101 -1.80 -2.15 -20.41
C SER A 101 -2.26 -1.83 -21.85
N ASN A 102 -1.39 -1.24 -22.64
CA ASN A 102 -1.69 -0.92 -24.04
C ASN A 102 -1.91 -2.18 -24.90
N ILE A 103 -1.14 -3.25 -24.64
CA ILE A 103 -1.28 -4.52 -25.38
C ILE A 103 -2.59 -5.24 -25.02
N HIS A 104 -2.99 -5.21 -23.75
CA HIS A 104 -4.11 -6.01 -23.26
C HIS A 104 -5.37 -5.20 -22.94
N GLY A 105 -5.37 -3.89 -23.19
CA GLY A 105 -6.54 -3.03 -23.06
C GLY A 105 -6.92 -2.68 -21.61
N TYR A 106 -5.98 -2.73 -20.66
CA TYR A 106 -6.24 -2.28 -19.30
C TYR A 106 -6.17 -0.76 -19.20
N PHE A 107 -6.99 -0.17 -18.33
CA PHE A 107 -6.86 1.25 -17.99
C PHE A 107 -5.91 1.42 -16.79
N ILE A 108 -4.94 2.33 -16.92
CA ILE A 108 -4.07 2.71 -15.79
C ILE A 108 -4.62 3.96 -15.12
N THR A 109 -4.72 3.93 -13.79
CA THR A 109 -5.09 5.08 -12.97
C THR A 109 -4.03 5.28 -11.90
N GLU A 110 -3.39 6.44 -11.91
CA GLU A 110 -2.46 6.86 -10.86
C GLU A 110 -3.20 7.75 -9.85
N VAL A 111 -2.94 7.53 -8.56
CA VAL A 111 -3.57 8.28 -7.46
C VAL A 111 -2.55 8.73 -6.43
N ASN A 112 -2.83 9.87 -5.81
CA ASN A 112 -1.99 10.40 -4.74
C ASN A 112 -1.93 9.40 -3.57
N PRO A 113 -0.73 8.99 -3.13
CA PRO A 113 -0.54 8.01 -2.06
C PRO A 113 -0.61 8.62 -0.65
N ALA A 114 -0.83 9.93 -0.50
CA ALA A 114 -0.83 10.58 0.81
C ALA A 114 -1.76 9.86 1.78
N TYR A 115 -1.20 9.43 2.90
CA TYR A 115 -1.89 8.68 3.97
C TYR A 115 -2.46 7.31 3.55
N SER A 116 -2.14 6.74 2.38
CA SER A 116 -2.72 5.46 1.93
C SER A 116 -2.44 4.31 2.92
N SER A 117 -1.22 4.18 3.40
CA SER A 117 -0.87 3.18 4.43
C SER A 117 -1.58 3.44 5.75
N PHE A 118 -1.69 4.70 6.18
CA PHE A 118 -2.36 5.04 7.44
C PHE A 118 -3.85 4.72 7.38
N ILE A 119 -4.54 5.21 6.36
CA ILE A 119 -5.98 4.98 6.15
C ILE A 119 -6.24 3.49 5.91
N GLY A 120 -5.44 2.86 5.06
CA GLY A 120 -5.56 1.44 4.77
C GLY A 120 -5.44 0.58 6.04
N ASN A 121 -4.48 0.87 6.91
CA ASN A 121 -4.34 0.15 8.18
C ASN A 121 -5.53 0.35 9.12
N ILE A 122 -6.07 1.57 9.18
CA ILE A 122 -7.26 1.83 10.01
C ILE A 122 -8.47 1.09 9.48
N LEU A 123 -8.74 1.15 8.16
CA LEU A 123 -9.99 0.66 7.59
C LEU A 123 -9.95 -0.84 7.26
N TYR A 124 -8.80 -1.39 6.86
CA TYR A 124 -8.69 -2.75 6.30
C TYR A 124 -7.64 -3.61 7.00
N GLY A 125 -6.85 -3.02 7.91
CA GLY A 125 -5.79 -3.72 8.61
C GLY A 125 -6.34 -4.80 9.55
N ASN A 126 -5.80 -6.02 9.44
CA ASN A 126 -6.05 -7.13 10.37
C ASN A 126 -4.87 -8.13 10.28
N GLU A 127 -4.95 -9.25 11.00
CA GLU A 127 -3.89 -10.28 11.00
C GLU A 127 -3.57 -10.82 9.60
N SER A 128 -4.59 -10.96 8.76
CA SER A 128 -4.45 -11.47 7.38
C SER A 128 -4.20 -10.38 6.34
N THR A 129 -4.16 -9.11 6.74
CA THR A 129 -4.02 -7.96 5.84
C THR A 129 -2.92 -7.03 6.33
N PRO A 130 -1.65 -7.34 6.03
CA PRO A 130 -0.51 -6.53 6.43
C PRO A 130 -0.53 -5.14 5.78
N ASP A 131 0.25 -4.22 6.33
CA ASP A 131 0.37 -2.81 5.93
C ASP A 131 0.41 -2.57 4.41
N MET A 132 1.23 -3.35 3.71
CA MET A 132 1.36 -3.21 2.24
C MET A 132 0.08 -3.60 1.50
N ILE A 133 -0.65 -4.60 1.97
CA ILE A 133 -1.94 -5.00 1.39
C ILE A 133 -3.00 -3.97 1.73
N ALA A 134 -3.09 -3.53 2.98
CA ALA A 134 -4.03 -2.51 3.42
C ALA A 134 -3.87 -1.20 2.61
N SER A 135 -2.61 -0.78 2.37
CA SER A 135 -2.30 0.35 1.49
C SER A 135 -2.75 0.11 0.04
N SER A 136 -2.51 -1.09 -0.52
CA SER A 136 -2.91 -1.40 -1.90
C SER A 136 -4.43 -1.40 -2.09
N ILE A 137 -5.19 -1.85 -1.09
CA ILE A 137 -6.66 -1.77 -1.09
C ILE A 137 -7.12 -0.31 -1.13
N GLU A 138 -6.54 0.54 -0.29
CA GLU A 138 -6.89 1.97 -0.26
C GLU A 138 -6.54 2.68 -1.58
N VAL A 139 -5.39 2.37 -2.19
CA VAL A 139 -5.01 2.89 -3.51
C VAL A 139 -6.01 2.48 -4.59
N ALA A 140 -6.42 1.21 -4.62
CA ALA A 140 -7.40 0.72 -5.58
C ALA A 140 -8.78 1.38 -5.38
N ARG A 141 -9.23 1.57 -4.14
CA ARG A 141 -10.47 2.28 -3.82
C ARG A 141 -10.44 3.73 -4.30
N ARG A 142 -9.36 4.46 -4.02
CA ARG A 142 -9.20 5.86 -4.49
C ARG A 142 -9.22 5.95 -6.00
N ALA A 143 -8.56 5.03 -6.69
CA ALA A 143 -8.55 5.00 -8.15
C ALA A 143 -9.94 4.74 -8.74
N TYR A 144 -10.72 3.87 -8.10
CA TYR A 144 -12.10 3.63 -8.50
C TYR A 144 -12.97 4.88 -8.26
N ASN A 145 -12.85 5.53 -7.11
CA ASN A 145 -13.59 6.75 -6.81
C ASN A 145 -13.19 7.94 -7.70
N LYS A 146 -11.90 8.05 -8.07
CA LYS A 146 -11.45 9.04 -9.08
C LYS A 146 -12.17 8.83 -10.41
N PHE A 147 -12.34 7.58 -10.83
CA PHE A 147 -13.08 7.23 -12.05
C PHE A 147 -14.57 7.52 -11.94
N LYS A 148 -15.19 7.21 -10.81
CA LYS A 148 -16.64 7.43 -10.56
C LYS A 148 -16.97 8.86 -10.08
N LYS A 149 -15.98 9.76 -9.98
CA LYS A 149 -16.11 11.11 -9.39
C LYS A 149 -16.65 11.09 -7.95
N GLY A 150 -16.35 10.02 -7.22
CA GLY A 150 -16.68 9.85 -5.80
C GLY A 150 -15.68 10.55 -4.86
N HIS A 151 -15.91 10.41 -3.56
CA HIS A 151 -15.03 10.99 -2.55
C HIS A 151 -13.64 10.33 -2.54
N PHE A 152 -12.59 11.17 -2.56
CA PHE A 152 -11.22 10.69 -2.50
C PHE A 152 -10.89 10.05 -1.14
N TYR A 153 -11.33 10.67 -0.05
CA TYR A 153 -11.25 10.13 1.29
C TYR A 153 -12.62 9.65 1.77
N LEU A 154 -12.65 8.48 2.40
CA LEU A 154 -13.83 8.02 3.10
C LEU A 154 -14.09 8.87 4.37
N PRO A 155 -15.34 8.95 4.81
CA PRO A 155 -15.64 9.45 6.15
C PRO A 155 -14.86 8.69 7.22
N ILE A 156 -14.49 9.38 8.27
CA ILE A 156 -13.79 8.77 9.39
C ILE A 156 -14.77 7.86 10.14
N GLN A 157 -14.48 6.57 10.18
CA GLN A 157 -15.21 5.55 10.93
C GLN A 157 -14.23 4.90 11.90
N LEU A 158 -14.46 5.07 13.18
CA LEU A 158 -13.57 4.60 14.26
C LEU A 158 -14.18 3.48 15.11
N ASP A 159 -15.38 3.01 14.75
CA ASP A 159 -16.14 2.06 15.59
C ASP A 159 -15.42 0.72 15.79
N HIS A 160 -14.60 0.33 14.84
CA HIS A 160 -13.80 -0.89 14.88
C HIS A 160 -12.47 -0.75 15.67
N LEU A 161 -12.13 0.47 16.10
CA LEU A 161 -10.97 0.70 16.95
C LEU A 161 -11.33 0.50 18.41
N ASN A 162 -10.31 0.16 19.23
CA ASN A 162 -10.52 0.08 20.67
C ASN A 162 -10.78 1.45 21.31
N GLU A 163 -11.34 1.45 22.52
CA GLU A 163 -11.80 2.65 23.21
C GLU A 163 -10.67 3.67 23.47
N GLN A 164 -9.45 3.22 23.74
CA GLN A 164 -8.31 4.11 23.95
C GLN A 164 -7.99 4.90 22.69
N TRP A 165 -8.07 4.28 21.51
CA TRP A 165 -7.85 4.95 20.23
C TRP A 165 -9.02 5.82 19.83
N LYS A 166 -10.25 5.39 20.07
CA LYS A 166 -11.44 6.23 19.89
C LYS A 166 -11.31 7.51 20.66
N GLN A 167 -10.96 7.43 21.97
CA GLN A 167 -10.73 8.61 22.80
C GLN A 167 -9.57 9.49 22.29
N THR A 168 -8.45 8.86 21.87
CA THR A 168 -7.29 9.60 21.36
C THR A 168 -7.58 10.37 20.08
N LEU A 169 -8.43 9.81 19.22
CA LEU A 169 -8.77 10.37 17.91
C LEU A 169 -10.10 11.13 17.88
N ASN A 170 -10.83 11.12 19.00
CA ASN A 170 -12.10 11.82 19.11
C ASN A 170 -11.93 13.33 18.84
N GLY A 171 -12.90 13.91 18.16
CA GLY A 171 -12.89 15.34 17.80
C GLY A 171 -11.98 15.71 16.62
N LEU A 172 -11.27 14.73 16.02
CA LEU A 172 -10.47 14.97 14.81
C LEU A 172 -11.32 14.72 13.57
N ASN A 173 -11.45 15.73 12.72
CA ASN A 173 -12.41 15.74 11.62
C ASN A 173 -11.81 15.37 10.26
N ASN A 174 -10.49 15.21 10.18
CA ASN A 174 -9.85 14.85 8.92
C ASN A 174 -8.64 13.92 9.11
N TRP A 175 -8.31 13.16 8.06
CA TRP A 175 -7.23 12.18 8.05
C TRP A 175 -5.84 12.78 8.30
N LYS A 176 -5.61 14.04 7.92
CA LYS A 176 -4.34 14.75 8.15
C LYS A 176 -4.11 15.02 9.63
N GLU A 177 -5.14 15.47 10.34
CA GLU A 177 -5.07 15.72 11.79
C GLU A 177 -4.85 14.41 12.55
N MET A 178 -5.60 13.35 12.20
CA MET A 178 -5.43 12.04 12.79
C MET A 178 -4.02 11.50 12.58
N PHE A 179 -3.50 11.56 11.35
CA PHE A 179 -2.15 11.15 11.04
C PHE A 179 -1.11 11.94 11.86
N ASN A 180 -1.25 13.26 11.94
CA ASN A 180 -0.32 14.11 12.68
C ASN A 180 -0.36 13.83 14.19
N LYS A 181 -1.53 13.53 14.74
CA LYS A 181 -1.68 13.13 16.15
C LYS A 181 -0.93 11.82 16.42
N VAL A 182 -1.18 10.81 15.61
CA VAL A 182 -0.60 9.47 15.78
C VAL A 182 0.90 9.45 15.46
N LYS A 183 1.36 10.24 14.48
CA LYS A 183 2.78 10.36 14.13
C LYS A 183 3.64 10.88 15.29
N LYS A 184 3.07 11.69 16.18
CA LYS A 184 3.78 12.21 17.36
C LYS A 184 4.03 11.14 18.43
N LEU A 185 3.34 10.02 18.37
CA LEU A 185 3.56 8.91 19.28
C LEU A 185 4.90 8.22 18.97
N LYS A 186 5.61 7.76 20.00
CA LYS A 186 6.94 7.10 19.86
C LYS A 186 6.89 5.79 19.09
N TRP A 187 5.71 5.17 18.98
CA TRP A 187 5.50 3.88 18.34
C TRP A 187 4.98 4.05 16.92
N LYS A 188 5.31 3.12 16.03
CA LYS A 188 4.73 3.08 14.69
C LYS A 188 3.22 2.88 14.80
N TYR A 189 2.43 3.86 14.40
CA TYR A 189 0.96 3.90 14.53
C TYR A 189 0.27 2.61 14.08
N ARG A 190 0.77 1.97 13.01
CA ARG A 190 0.23 0.74 12.45
C ARG A 190 0.21 -0.45 13.44
N PHE A 191 1.04 -0.41 14.48
CA PHE A 191 1.09 -1.45 15.51
C PHE A 191 0.18 -1.17 16.69
N LEU A 192 -0.36 0.04 16.76
CA LEU A 192 -1.14 0.49 17.91
C LEU A 192 -2.64 0.52 17.63
N LEU A 193 -3.04 0.56 16.35
CA LEU A 193 -4.43 0.76 15.96
C LEU A 193 -5.28 -0.53 15.97
N LEU A 194 -4.67 -1.70 16.11
CA LEU A 194 -5.37 -2.99 16.05
C LEU A 194 -5.35 -3.66 17.42
N ASP A 195 -6.52 -4.06 17.93
CA ASP A 195 -6.68 -4.65 19.26
C ASP A 195 -5.79 -5.86 19.52
N TYR A 196 -5.69 -6.76 18.56
CA TYR A 196 -4.84 -7.94 18.68
C TYR A 196 -3.34 -7.60 18.80
N ILE A 197 -2.94 -6.41 18.35
CA ILE A 197 -1.56 -5.93 18.46
C ILE A 197 -1.30 -5.29 19.81
N GLN A 198 -2.29 -4.68 20.46
CA GLN A 198 -2.09 -4.06 21.76
C GLN A 198 -1.72 -5.08 22.84
N ASN A 199 -2.37 -6.21 22.85
CA ASN A 199 -2.04 -7.29 23.77
C ASN A 199 -0.69 -7.94 23.48
N ALA A 200 -0.20 -7.81 22.26
CA ALA A 200 1.05 -8.39 21.79
C ALA A 200 2.25 -7.42 21.84
N VAL A 201 2.03 -6.11 21.81
CA VAL A 201 3.11 -5.10 21.93
C VAL A 201 3.79 -5.13 23.28
N PHE A 202 3.08 -5.57 24.32
CA PHE A 202 3.63 -5.77 25.66
C PHE A 202 4.30 -7.14 25.86
N SER A 203 4.14 -8.09 24.92
CA SER A 203 4.88 -9.35 24.94
C SER A 203 6.07 -9.28 23.97
N LYS A 204 7.29 -9.34 24.51
CA LYS A 204 8.54 -9.41 23.71
C LYS A 204 8.53 -10.54 22.66
N THR A 205 7.68 -11.53 22.82
CA THR A 205 7.53 -12.70 21.96
C THR A 205 6.89 -12.35 20.62
N TYR A 206 5.93 -11.43 20.58
CA TYR A 206 5.23 -11.04 19.34
C TYR A 206 6.10 -10.23 18.39
N ILE A 207 6.97 -9.36 18.93
CA ILE A 207 7.90 -8.58 18.10
C ILE A 207 8.84 -9.51 17.34
N LYS A 208 9.31 -10.60 17.96
CA LYS A 208 10.12 -11.62 17.31
C LYS A 208 9.36 -12.40 16.24
N GLN A 209 8.12 -12.81 16.50
CA GLN A 209 7.29 -13.54 15.52
C GLN A 209 6.92 -12.67 14.31
N LYS A 210 6.63 -11.39 14.51
CA LYS A 210 6.29 -10.49 13.40
C LYS A 210 7.51 -10.10 12.55
N VAL A 211 8.69 -10.00 13.14
CA VAL A 211 9.96 -9.84 12.40
C VAL A 211 10.25 -11.09 11.56
N THR A 212 9.93 -12.27 12.06
CA THR A 212 10.11 -13.54 11.34
C THR A 212 9.10 -13.69 10.17
N LEU A 213 7.86 -13.21 10.32
CA LEU A 213 6.84 -13.21 9.26
C LEU A 213 7.15 -12.24 8.10
N TYR A 214 8.04 -11.26 8.31
CA TYR A 214 8.47 -10.33 7.27
C TYR A 214 9.82 -10.70 6.62
N THR A 215 10.42 -11.80 7.01
CA THR A 215 11.69 -12.32 6.46
C THR A 215 11.51 -13.46 5.45
N PHE A 216 10.29 -13.77 5.03
CA PHE A 216 10.01 -14.72 3.96
C PHE A 216 9.69 -14.04 2.63
#